data_3e04b3319c3d9260a03024c2195511d9
#
_entry.id   3e04b3319c3d9260a03024c2195511d9
#
_cell.length_a   1.000
_cell.length_b   1.000
_cell.length_c   1.000
_cell.angle_alpha   90.00
_cell.angle_beta   90.00
_cell.angle_gamma   90.00
#
_symmetry.space_group_name_H-M   'P 1'
#
loop_
_entity.id
_entity.type
_entity.pdbx_description
1 polymer ?
#
loop_
_entity_poly.entity_id
_entity_poly.type
_entity_poly.pdbx_seq_one_letter_code
_entity_poly.pdbx_strand_id
1 'polypeptide(L)'
;MRVISNSALVAFAARHEAANISLQAWRRAIESRVFAGFADIKRTFNTVDRVGQFYVFDVGGNKYRIVAAIHFDKQRLYVRHVFTHKEYDAWKP
;
A
#
# COMPACT_ATOMS: atom_id res chain seq x y z
N MET A 1 11.48 -5.22 2.67
CA MET A 1 11.09 -4.77 1.32
C MET A 1 11.13 -3.25 1.26
N ARG A 2 11.60 -2.68 0.19
CA ARG A 2 11.75 -1.23 0.05
C ARG A 2 10.52 -0.62 -0.61
N VAL A 3 9.96 0.44 -0.01
CA VAL A 3 8.84 1.19 -0.60
C VAL A 3 9.38 2.28 -1.54
N ILE A 4 8.94 2.29 -2.78
CA ILE A 4 9.24 3.27 -3.81
C ILE A 4 7.91 3.81 -4.33
N SER A 5 7.56 5.07 -4.15
CA SER A 5 8.30 6.08 -3.41
C SER A 5 7.43 6.63 -2.29
N ASN A 6 8.09 7.02 -1.21
CA ASN A 6 7.41 7.66 -0.09
C ASN A 6 6.78 9.00 -0.49
N SER A 7 7.24 9.62 -1.57
CA SER A 7 6.69 10.89 -2.04
C SER A 7 5.20 10.81 -2.38
N ALA A 8 4.72 9.66 -2.88
CA ALA A 8 3.30 9.46 -3.15
C ALA A 8 2.48 9.47 -1.85
N LEU A 9 3.00 8.85 -0.79
CA LEU A 9 2.36 8.84 0.52
C LEU A 9 2.32 10.24 1.13
N VAL A 10 3.44 10.95 1.06
CA VAL A 10 3.55 12.33 1.57
C VAL A 10 2.61 13.27 0.81
N ALA A 11 2.54 13.15 -0.51
CA ALA A 11 1.67 13.99 -1.34
C ALA A 11 0.19 13.75 -1.00
N PHE A 12 -0.21 12.50 -0.80
CA PHE A 12 -1.58 12.18 -0.40
C PHE A 12 -1.89 12.75 1.00
N ALA A 13 -0.97 12.58 1.96
CA ALA A 13 -1.13 13.07 3.31
C ALA A 13 -1.23 14.60 3.39
N ALA A 14 -0.62 15.32 2.44
CA ALA A 14 -0.73 16.77 2.36
C ALA A 14 -2.17 17.22 2.10
N ARG A 15 -2.97 16.40 1.42
CA ARG A 15 -4.40 16.65 1.15
C ARG A 15 -5.32 15.97 2.16
N HIS A 16 -4.83 14.97 2.86
CA HIS A 16 -5.59 14.15 3.82
C HIS A 16 -4.73 13.94 5.06
N GLU A 17 -4.63 14.95 5.91
CA GLU A 17 -3.71 14.95 7.05
C GLU A 17 -3.92 13.77 7.99
N ALA A 18 -5.18 13.37 8.18
CA ALA A 18 -5.50 12.22 9.05
C ALA A 18 -4.92 10.90 8.56
N ALA A 19 -4.53 10.82 7.28
CA ALA A 19 -3.96 9.61 6.69
C ALA A 19 -2.48 9.42 7.02
N ASN A 20 -1.76 10.48 7.38
CA ASN A 20 -0.30 10.43 7.46
C ASN A 20 0.23 9.35 8.41
N ILE A 21 -0.33 9.27 9.62
CA ILE A 21 0.12 8.30 10.63
C ILE A 21 -0.06 6.87 10.09
N SER A 22 -1.22 6.57 9.52
CA SER A 22 -1.54 5.24 8.99
C SER A 22 -0.69 4.88 7.80
N LEU A 23 -0.45 5.82 6.88
CA LEU A 23 0.37 5.60 5.69
C LEU A 23 1.83 5.32 6.08
N GLN A 24 2.38 6.08 7.01
CA GLN A 24 3.76 5.89 7.44
C GLN A 24 3.91 4.62 8.29
N ALA A 25 2.90 4.24 9.06
CA ALA A 25 2.89 2.96 9.78
C ALA A 25 2.90 1.78 8.81
N TRP A 26 2.09 1.86 7.74
CA TRP A 26 2.10 0.85 6.67
C TRP A 26 3.48 0.75 6.02
N ARG A 27 4.09 1.89 5.68
CA ARG A 27 5.43 1.92 5.09
C ARG A 27 6.45 1.23 5.99
N ARG A 28 6.45 1.55 7.28
CA ARG A 28 7.37 0.93 8.25
C ARG A 28 7.16 -0.59 8.33
N ALA A 29 5.91 -1.03 8.30
CA ALA A 29 5.60 -2.46 8.34
C ALA A 29 6.13 -3.18 7.09
N ILE A 30 5.97 -2.59 5.91
CA ILE A 30 6.52 -3.14 4.66
C ILE A 30 8.05 -3.19 4.74
N GLU A 31 8.69 -2.13 5.23
CA GLU A 31 10.15 -2.02 5.26
C GLU A 31 10.80 -2.79 6.41
N SER A 32 10.01 -3.35 7.32
CA SER A 32 10.52 -4.03 8.51
C SER A 32 11.10 -5.42 8.24
N ARG A 33 10.79 -6.03 7.09
CA ARG A 33 11.23 -7.40 6.80
C ARG A 33 11.22 -7.72 5.31
N VAL A 34 11.78 -8.89 4.99
CA VAL A 34 11.69 -9.50 3.66
C VAL A 34 10.37 -10.26 3.56
N PHE A 35 9.68 -10.12 2.41
CA PHE A 35 8.46 -10.87 2.10
C PHE A 35 8.73 -11.80 0.92
N ALA A 36 8.41 -13.08 1.09
CA ALA A 36 8.72 -14.09 0.07
C ALA A 36 7.75 -14.08 -1.12
N GLY A 37 6.51 -13.66 -0.87
CA GLY A 37 5.47 -13.65 -1.91
C GLY A 37 4.14 -13.18 -1.34
N PHE A 38 3.06 -13.32 -2.14
CA PHE A 38 1.74 -12.84 -1.73
C PHE A 38 1.24 -13.49 -0.44
N ALA A 39 1.41 -14.79 -0.29
CA ALA A 39 0.96 -15.48 0.93
C ALA A 39 1.63 -14.93 2.19
N ASP A 40 2.90 -14.55 2.08
CA ASP A 40 3.65 -13.96 3.18
C ASP A 40 3.16 -12.55 3.50
N ILE A 41 2.89 -11.73 2.47
CA ILE A 41 2.26 -10.41 2.62
C ILE A 41 0.89 -10.56 3.30
N LYS A 42 0.10 -11.53 2.88
CA LYS A 42 -1.26 -11.76 3.38
C LYS A 42 -1.28 -12.10 4.87
N ARG A 43 -0.25 -12.78 5.37
CA ARG A 43 -0.14 -13.08 6.80
C ARG A 43 0.07 -11.83 7.66
N THR A 44 0.76 -10.83 7.12
CA THR A 44 1.02 -9.56 7.83
C THR A 44 -0.11 -8.57 7.62
N PHE A 45 -0.64 -8.50 6.39
CA PHE A 45 -1.72 -7.58 6.00
C PHE A 45 -2.91 -8.42 5.55
N ASN A 46 -3.68 -8.90 6.51
CA ASN A 46 -4.71 -9.93 6.26
C ASN A 46 -5.83 -9.49 5.32
N THR A 47 -6.00 -8.19 5.10
CA THR A 47 -7.01 -7.66 4.17
C THR A 47 -6.44 -7.30 2.80
N VAL A 48 -5.13 -7.49 2.56
CA VAL A 48 -4.55 -7.21 1.26
C VAL A 48 -5.22 -8.08 0.20
N ASP A 49 -5.45 -7.49 -0.96
CA ASP A 49 -6.10 -8.18 -2.07
C ASP A 49 -5.25 -8.06 -3.33
N ARG A 50 -5.42 -8.99 -4.24
CA ARG A 50 -4.77 -8.94 -5.54
C ARG A 50 -5.80 -8.63 -6.60
N VAL A 51 -5.61 -7.49 -7.30
CA VAL A 51 -6.52 -7.02 -8.35
C VAL A 51 -5.71 -6.90 -9.64
N GLY A 52 -5.90 -7.86 -10.54
CA GLY A 52 -5.08 -7.97 -11.74
C GLY A 52 -3.61 -8.18 -11.36
N GLN A 53 -2.75 -7.28 -11.82
CA GLN A 53 -1.31 -7.31 -11.50
C GLN A 53 -0.95 -6.48 -10.26
N PHE A 54 -1.94 -5.86 -9.62
CA PHE A 54 -1.70 -4.97 -8.48
C PHE A 54 -2.03 -5.64 -7.16
N TYR A 55 -1.46 -5.09 -6.11
CA TYR A 55 -1.75 -5.45 -4.72
C TYR A 55 -2.40 -4.24 -4.06
N VAL A 56 -3.55 -4.45 -3.42
CA VAL A 56 -4.34 -3.38 -2.82
C VAL A 56 -4.37 -3.58 -1.31
N PHE A 57 -3.87 -2.58 -0.59
CA PHE A 57 -3.79 -2.61 0.88
C PHE A 57 -4.85 -1.67 1.45
N ASP A 58 -5.59 -2.17 2.43
CA ASP A 58 -6.47 -1.34 3.26
C ASP A 58 -5.62 -0.69 4.35
N VAL A 59 -5.74 0.62 4.50
CA VAL A 59 -4.96 1.39 5.45
C VAL A 59 -5.90 2.33 6.21
N GLY A 60 -5.58 2.56 7.49
CA GLY A 60 -6.36 3.48 8.31
C GLY A 60 -7.77 2.98 8.61
N GLY A 61 -7.91 1.70 8.95
CA GLY A 61 -9.20 1.14 9.31
C GLY A 61 -10.22 1.20 8.16
N ASN A 62 -9.79 0.84 6.96
CA ASN A 62 -10.66 0.80 5.78
C ASN A 62 -10.95 2.18 5.14
N LYS A 63 -10.29 3.24 5.59
CA LYS A 63 -10.50 4.58 5.03
C LYS A 63 -9.74 4.83 3.74
N TYR A 64 -8.58 4.21 3.60
CA TYR A 64 -7.65 4.48 2.50
C TYR A 64 -7.23 3.19 1.82
N ARG A 65 -6.81 3.31 0.55
CA ARG A 65 -6.29 2.19 -0.24
C ARG A 65 -4.95 2.58 -0.84
N ILE A 66 -3.99 1.67 -0.74
CA ILE A 66 -2.73 1.79 -1.46
C ILE A 66 -2.73 0.72 -2.53
N VAL A 67 -2.57 1.14 -3.79
CA VAL A 67 -2.42 0.25 -4.94
C VAL A 67 -0.95 0.19 -5.28
N ALA A 68 -0.38 -1.00 -5.29
CA ALA A 68 1.05 -1.19 -5.45
C ALA A 68 1.38 -2.28 -6.46
N ALA A 69 2.54 -2.13 -7.10
CA ALA A 69 3.19 -3.19 -7.86
C ALA A 69 4.35 -3.71 -7.03
N ILE A 70 4.51 -5.03 -6.94
CA ILE A 70 5.53 -5.64 -6.09
C ILE A 70 6.44 -6.53 -6.94
N HIS A 71 7.74 -6.33 -6.79
CA HIS A 71 8.80 -7.18 -7.35
C HIS A 71 9.45 -7.92 -6.18
N PHE A 72 8.97 -9.13 -5.91
CA PHE A 72 9.46 -9.93 -4.77
C PHE A 72 10.92 -10.33 -4.92
N ASP A 73 11.36 -10.63 -6.14
CA ASP A 73 12.74 -10.99 -6.42
C ASP A 73 13.74 -9.88 -6.04
N LYS A 74 13.32 -8.63 -6.17
CA LYS A 74 14.15 -7.44 -5.87
C LYS A 74 13.78 -6.80 -4.55
N GLN A 75 12.75 -7.29 -3.88
CA GLN A 75 12.24 -6.71 -2.64
C GLN A 75 11.90 -5.23 -2.78
N ARG A 76 11.16 -4.90 -3.86
CA ARG A 76 10.71 -3.53 -4.15
C ARG A 76 9.20 -3.47 -4.29
N LEU A 77 8.59 -2.51 -3.63
CA LEU A 77 7.18 -2.21 -3.74
C LEU A 77 7.03 -0.79 -4.29
N TYR A 78 6.37 -0.68 -5.45
CA TYR A 78 6.12 0.60 -6.11
C TYR A 78 4.71 1.06 -5.81
N VAL A 79 4.57 2.20 -5.15
CA VAL A 79 3.25 2.80 -4.91
C VAL A 79 2.74 3.38 -6.22
N ARG A 80 1.63 2.85 -6.72
CA ARG A 80 1.02 3.31 -7.96
C ARG A 80 -0.08 4.32 -7.72
N HIS A 81 -0.91 4.07 -6.72
CA HIS A 81 -1.99 4.99 -6.36
C HIS A 81 -2.20 4.97 -4.85
N VAL A 82 -2.62 6.11 -4.32
CA VAL A 82 -3.13 6.22 -2.95
C VAL A 82 -4.51 6.86 -3.06
N PHE A 83 -5.52 6.17 -2.57
CA PHE A 83 -6.92 6.56 -2.72
C PHE A 83 -7.64 6.63 -1.38
N THR A 84 -8.66 7.49 -1.29
CA THR A 84 -9.72 7.31 -0.31
C THR A 84 -10.54 6.07 -0.74
N HIS A 85 -11.36 5.53 0.18
CA HIS A 85 -12.26 4.41 -0.14
C HIS A 85 -13.15 4.74 -1.35
N LYS A 86 -13.72 5.94 -1.37
CA LYS A 86 -14.58 6.39 -2.45
C LYS A 86 -13.86 6.48 -3.79
N GLU A 87 -12.64 7.00 -3.80
CA GLU A 87 -11.82 7.09 -5.01
C GLU A 87 -11.48 5.69 -5.54
N TYR A 88 -11.16 4.77 -4.63
CA TYR A 88 -10.87 3.40 -5.01
C TYR A 88 -12.08 2.71 -5.67
N ASP A 89 -13.27 2.94 -5.15
CA ASP A 89 -14.49 2.34 -5.70
C ASP A 89 -14.74 2.78 -7.15
N ALA A 90 -14.29 3.97 -7.52
CA ALA A 90 -14.40 4.50 -8.87
C ALA A 90 -13.25 4.08 -9.79
N TRP A 91 -12.18 3.51 -9.23
CA TRP A 91 -10.98 3.13 -9.98
C TRP A 91 -11.18 1.81 -10.73
N LYS A 92 -10.69 1.77 -11.97
CA LYS A 92 -10.71 0.56 -12.81
C LYS A 92 -9.28 0.25 -13.23
N PRO A 93 -8.75 -0.89 -12.83
CA PRO A 93 -7.39 -1.29 -13.22
C PRO A 93 -7.29 -1.63 -14.70
#